data_6f34f6540454d4452e4678d9be6fa340
#
_entry.id   6f34f6540454d4452e4678d9be6fa340
#
_cell.length_a   1.000
_cell.length_b   1.000
_cell.length_c   1.000
_cell.angle_alpha   90.00
_cell.angle_beta   90.00
_cell.angle_gamma   90.00
#
_symmetry.space_group_name_H-M   'P 1'
#
loop_
_entity.id
_entity.type
_entity.pdbx_description
1 polymer ?
#
loop_
_entity_poly.entity_id
_entity_poly.type
_entity_poly.pdbx_seq_one_letter_code
_entity_poly.pdbx_strand_id
1 'polypeptide(L)'
;MRRNVDDGLTHSSRRRFLAGAAGAGAIVIAGCTGNDGEPADSPSDSAVGQIGSGRAGRSAPGGTPIDDLPDLEGELELYSGRNEFLVGELISFLDDTYPDFTPSVRYGSGSDLVNTIDTEGSGSPADVFYTVNAGNLGALADAGRTQTLSTEIQETVSEEFRTDQWVGTSGRARTVPFNTNAYSESEIPTDIMAFPDFEGDLGWAPTYGSCQAFSTAMRIFEGEDATREWLEGVVDAGITPYADEFQVAQAIANGELDAGFTNHYYIQRVLDGSPSAPIETAFTSGDAGAIFNVAGAAVVDTAPNPELAQHFIRHLLSAEAQEYFAVETFEYPLIPEVEPVGDLPTVDELDVPEFDIAELSNVRATIDLMRDVGIST
;
A
#
# COMPACT_ATOMS: atom_id res chain seq x y z
N MET A 1 -27.47 -47.86 -16.14
CA MET A 1 -26.57 -47.58 -17.26
C MET A 1 -25.69 -46.42 -16.85
N ARG A 2 -24.44 -46.71 -16.48
CA ARG A 2 -23.44 -45.75 -16.04
C ARG A 2 -22.75 -45.14 -17.24
N ARG A 3 -22.52 -43.85 -17.28
CA ARG A 3 -21.48 -43.24 -18.11
C ARG A 3 -20.68 -42.28 -17.21
N ASN A 4 -19.46 -42.70 -16.96
CA ASN A 4 -18.36 -41.83 -16.50
C ASN A 4 -17.99 -40.89 -17.65
N VAL A 5 -17.77 -39.62 -17.32
CA VAL A 5 -17.01 -38.70 -18.16
C VAL A 5 -15.89 -38.18 -17.28
N ASP A 6 -14.69 -38.69 -17.53
CA ASP A 6 -13.41 -38.16 -17.08
C ASP A 6 -13.12 -36.91 -17.94
N ASP A 7 -13.01 -35.77 -17.32
CA ASP A 7 -12.36 -34.59 -17.91
C ASP A 7 -11.14 -34.23 -17.10
N GLY A 8 -9.99 -34.70 -17.60
CA GLY A 8 -8.67 -34.35 -17.11
C GLY A 8 -8.32 -32.93 -17.49
N LEU A 9 -8.26 -32.05 -16.52
CA LEU A 9 -7.63 -30.74 -16.64
C LEU A 9 -6.12 -30.89 -16.43
N THR A 10 -5.38 -30.83 -17.52
CA THR A 10 -3.92 -30.80 -17.54
C THR A 10 -3.46 -29.42 -17.07
N HIS A 11 -2.84 -29.38 -15.90
CA HIS A 11 -2.04 -28.24 -15.45
C HIS A 11 -0.84 -28.06 -16.39
N SER A 12 -0.88 -26.99 -17.17
CA SER A 12 0.25 -26.54 -17.98
C SER A 12 1.25 -25.80 -17.07
N SER A 13 2.30 -26.51 -16.67
CA SER A 13 3.47 -25.96 -16.00
C SER A 13 4.20 -24.97 -16.92
N ARG A 14 4.24 -23.71 -16.56
CA ARG A 14 5.06 -22.67 -17.19
C ARG A 14 6.52 -22.72 -16.65
N ARG A 15 7.16 -23.86 -16.83
CA ARG A 15 8.63 -23.94 -16.69
C ARG A 15 9.23 -23.95 -18.08
N ARG A 16 9.76 -22.81 -18.53
CA ARG A 16 10.82 -22.69 -19.56
C ARG A 16 11.01 -21.22 -19.95
N PHE A 17 11.97 -20.55 -19.32
CA PHE A 17 12.75 -19.52 -20.00
C PHE A 17 13.99 -19.18 -19.14
N LEU A 18 14.94 -20.10 -19.14
CA LEU A 18 16.33 -19.81 -18.83
C LEU A 18 17.18 -20.77 -19.66
N ALA A 19 17.59 -20.36 -20.85
CA ALA A 19 18.78 -20.86 -21.53
C ALA A 19 18.99 -20.09 -22.86
N GLY A 20 20.10 -19.39 -22.96
CA GLY A 20 20.78 -19.24 -24.25
C GLY A 20 20.87 -17.84 -24.80
N ALA A 21 22.03 -17.22 -24.61
CA ALA A 21 22.81 -16.66 -25.73
C ALA A 21 24.21 -16.27 -25.26
N ALA A 22 25.14 -17.22 -25.29
CA ALA A 22 26.56 -16.90 -25.39
C ALA A 22 26.87 -16.55 -26.85
N GLY A 23 27.20 -15.28 -27.10
CA GLY A 23 27.69 -14.81 -28.39
C GLY A 23 29.01 -14.08 -28.21
N ALA A 24 30.11 -14.78 -28.54
CA ALA A 24 31.45 -14.23 -28.55
C ALA A 24 31.64 -13.19 -29.64
N GLY A 25 32.11 -12.01 -29.27
CA GLY A 25 32.60 -10.97 -30.18
C GLY A 25 33.90 -10.38 -29.63
N ALA A 26 35.03 -10.88 -30.10
CA ALA A 26 36.36 -10.34 -29.80
C ALA A 26 36.59 -9.05 -30.58
N ILE A 27 36.91 -7.94 -29.87
CA ILE A 27 37.56 -6.77 -30.47
C ILE A 27 38.83 -6.47 -29.66
N VAL A 28 39.95 -6.53 -30.34
CA VAL A 28 41.27 -6.14 -29.88
C VAL A 28 41.39 -4.63 -29.88
N ILE A 29 41.83 -4.03 -28.79
CA ILE A 29 42.39 -2.68 -28.80
C ILE A 29 43.65 -2.68 -27.93
N ALA A 30 44.69 -2.16 -28.56
CA ALA A 30 46.02 -2.00 -27.99
C ALA A 30 46.14 -0.75 -27.11
N GLY A 31 46.76 -0.92 -25.98
CA GLY A 31 47.79 -0.12 -25.33
C GLY A 31 47.50 1.32 -24.92
N CYS A 32 47.70 1.58 -23.61
CA CYS A 32 48.75 2.50 -23.14
C CYS A 32 48.81 2.50 -21.59
N THR A 33 50.02 2.37 -21.17
CA THR A 33 50.68 2.38 -19.90
C THR A 33 50.24 3.37 -18.83
N GLY A 34 50.11 2.87 -17.57
CA GLY A 34 50.75 3.50 -16.41
C GLY A 34 49.88 4.36 -15.53
N ASN A 35 49.43 3.85 -14.40
CA ASN A 35 49.75 4.39 -13.08
C ASN A 35 49.17 3.46 -11.98
N ASP A 36 50.01 3.12 -11.00
CA ASP A 36 49.64 2.35 -9.83
C ASP A 36 48.76 3.26 -8.93
N GLY A 37 47.46 2.96 -8.87
CA GLY A 37 46.54 3.43 -7.88
C GLY A 37 45.71 2.22 -7.45
N GLU A 38 45.76 1.87 -6.16
CA GLU A 38 44.88 0.88 -5.57
C GLU A 38 43.43 1.18 -6.00
N PRO A 39 42.65 0.17 -6.43
CA PRO A 39 41.22 0.35 -6.62
C PRO A 39 40.60 0.59 -5.24
N ALA A 40 40.04 1.78 -5.03
CA ALA A 40 39.06 1.96 -4.00
C ALA A 40 37.98 0.90 -4.22
N ASP A 41 37.63 0.15 -3.17
CA ASP A 41 36.46 -0.72 -3.15
C ASP A 41 35.27 0.09 -3.65
N SER A 42 34.86 -0.17 -4.87
CA SER A 42 33.53 0.23 -5.32
C SER A 42 32.54 -0.58 -4.49
N PRO A 43 31.48 0.04 -3.96
CA PRO A 43 30.39 -0.73 -3.38
C PRO A 43 29.97 -1.79 -4.39
N SER A 44 29.81 -3.03 -3.93
CA SER A 44 29.29 -4.11 -4.77
C SER A 44 27.97 -3.60 -5.37
N ASP A 45 27.91 -3.50 -6.69
CA ASP A 45 26.67 -3.31 -7.45
C ASP A 45 25.84 -4.59 -7.28
N SER A 46 25.25 -4.81 -6.11
CA SER A 46 24.22 -5.82 -5.93
C SER A 46 23.05 -5.36 -6.81
N ALA A 47 22.80 -6.11 -7.86
CA ALA A 47 21.71 -5.77 -8.77
C ALA A 47 20.38 -5.96 -8.03
N VAL A 48 19.65 -4.89 -7.81
CA VAL A 48 18.30 -4.95 -7.26
C VAL A 48 17.46 -5.91 -8.09
N GLY A 49 16.93 -6.96 -7.44
CA GLY A 49 16.06 -7.96 -8.03
C GLY A 49 14.71 -7.36 -8.46
N GLN A 50 13.75 -8.22 -8.72
CA GLN A 50 12.40 -7.81 -9.09
C GLN A 50 11.39 -8.85 -8.60
N ILE A 51 10.33 -8.39 -7.97
CA ILE A 51 9.19 -9.19 -7.55
C ILE A 51 8.01 -8.84 -8.47
N GLY A 52 7.26 -9.86 -8.90
CA GLY A 52 6.06 -9.65 -9.69
C GLY A 52 6.30 -9.50 -11.20
N SER A 53 5.36 -8.85 -11.88
CA SER A 53 5.22 -8.84 -13.34
C SER A 53 6.21 -7.95 -14.07
N GLY A 54 6.95 -7.11 -13.36
CA GLY A 54 7.95 -6.24 -13.98
C GLY A 54 7.97 -4.82 -13.47
N ARG A 55 8.94 -4.05 -13.97
CA ARG A 55 9.16 -2.64 -13.59
C ARG A 55 8.32 -1.65 -14.40
N ALA A 56 7.41 -2.11 -15.26
CA ALA A 56 6.62 -1.25 -16.14
C ALA A 56 7.51 -0.24 -16.94
N GLY A 57 8.74 -0.63 -17.28
CA GLY A 57 9.71 0.21 -18.00
C GLY A 57 10.53 1.16 -17.11
N ARG A 58 10.37 1.11 -15.80
CA ARG A 58 11.12 1.92 -14.82
C ARG A 58 12.56 1.41 -14.68
N SER A 59 13.45 2.30 -14.25
CA SER A 59 14.80 1.90 -13.78
C SER A 59 14.70 1.10 -12.49
N ALA A 60 15.73 0.31 -12.17
CA ALA A 60 15.83 -0.33 -10.85
C ALA A 60 15.79 0.75 -9.76
N PRO A 61 15.00 0.54 -8.68
CA PRO A 61 14.92 1.50 -7.58
C PRO A 61 16.23 1.56 -6.80
N GLY A 62 16.40 2.61 -6.02
CA GLY A 62 17.40 2.67 -4.96
C GLY A 62 16.89 1.96 -3.69
N GLY A 63 17.62 2.12 -2.60
CA GLY A 63 17.33 1.48 -1.32
C GLY A 63 18.16 0.22 -1.08
N THR A 64 17.86 -0.52 -0.02
CA THR A 64 18.61 -1.74 0.35
C THR A 64 18.06 -2.94 -0.42
N PRO A 65 18.87 -3.58 -1.27
CA PRO A 65 18.46 -4.82 -1.96
C PRO A 65 18.23 -5.97 -0.98
N ILE A 66 17.37 -6.92 -1.36
CA ILE A 66 17.13 -8.15 -0.58
C ILE A 66 18.44 -8.91 -0.33
N ASP A 67 19.34 -8.97 -1.31
CA ASP A 67 20.63 -9.65 -1.22
C ASP A 67 21.59 -9.04 -0.17
N ASP A 68 21.36 -7.81 0.26
CA ASP A 68 22.14 -7.14 1.29
C ASP A 68 21.48 -7.26 2.70
N LEU A 69 20.35 -7.95 2.80
CA LEU A 69 19.67 -8.23 4.07
C LEU A 69 20.07 -9.59 4.64
N PRO A 70 19.93 -9.82 5.96
CA PRO A 70 20.11 -11.14 6.55
C PRO A 70 19.16 -12.16 5.93
N ASP A 71 19.65 -13.36 5.61
CA ASP A 71 18.83 -14.45 5.11
C ASP A 71 17.66 -14.75 6.05
N LEU A 72 16.53 -15.17 5.48
CA LEU A 72 15.39 -15.68 6.24
C LEU A 72 15.58 -17.17 6.47
N GLU A 73 15.60 -17.60 7.74
CA GLU A 73 15.77 -19.00 8.13
C GLU A 73 14.78 -19.36 9.24
N GLY A 74 13.99 -20.43 9.05
CA GLY A 74 13.05 -20.96 10.01
C GLY A 74 11.58 -20.83 9.63
N GLU A 75 10.69 -21.18 10.54
CA GLU A 75 9.25 -21.07 10.38
C GLU A 75 8.78 -19.68 10.87
N LEU A 76 7.95 -19.00 10.09
CA LEU A 76 7.35 -17.71 10.42
C LEU A 76 5.83 -17.81 10.33
N GLU A 77 5.13 -17.51 11.42
CA GLU A 77 3.67 -17.43 11.46
C GLU A 77 3.24 -15.97 11.26
N LEU A 78 2.70 -15.66 10.08
CA LEU A 78 2.25 -14.32 9.67
C LEU A 78 0.73 -14.20 9.80
N TYR A 79 0.23 -13.32 10.67
CA TYR A 79 -1.17 -12.93 10.71
C TYR A 79 -1.38 -11.70 9.83
N SER A 80 -2.01 -11.90 8.67
CA SER A 80 -2.13 -10.87 7.64
C SER A 80 -3.56 -10.34 7.50
N GLY A 81 -3.73 -9.07 7.83
CA GLY A 81 -4.89 -8.25 7.48
C GLY A 81 -4.83 -7.73 6.03
N ARG A 82 -3.73 -7.98 5.33
CA ARG A 82 -3.61 -7.81 3.88
C ARG A 82 -3.97 -9.13 3.22
N ASN A 83 -4.89 -9.10 2.25
CA ASN A 83 -5.31 -10.33 1.60
C ASN A 83 -4.22 -10.91 0.69
N GLU A 84 -4.37 -12.19 0.34
CA GLU A 84 -3.42 -12.93 -0.50
C GLU A 84 -3.14 -12.25 -1.85
N PHE A 85 -4.16 -11.60 -2.43
CA PHE A 85 -4.01 -10.86 -3.69
C PHE A 85 -2.97 -9.72 -3.60
N LEU A 86 -2.84 -9.08 -2.43
CA LEU A 86 -1.93 -7.93 -2.23
C LEU A 86 -0.50 -8.33 -1.88
N VAL A 87 -0.29 -9.48 -1.24
CA VAL A 87 1.02 -9.83 -0.65
C VAL A 87 1.46 -11.26 -0.93
N GLY A 88 0.60 -12.09 -1.50
CA GLY A 88 0.90 -13.51 -1.71
C GLY A 88 2.09 -13.74 -2.64
N GLU A 89 2.22 -12.94 -3.68
CA GLU A 89 3.35 -13.03 -4.62
C GLU A 89 4.68 -12.63 -3.97
N LEU A 90 4.68 -11.56 -3.16
CA LEU A 90 5.84 -11.13 -2.37
C LEU A 90 6.27 -12.23 -1.38
N ILE A 91 5.32 -12.82 -0.66
CA ILE A 91 5.62 -13.90 0.31
C ILE A 91 6.14 -15.14 -0.41
N SER A 92 5.55 -15.51 -1.55
CA SER A 92 6.02 -16.63 -2.36
C SER A 92 7.42 -16.38 -2.94
N PHE A 93 7.73 -15.15 -3.31
CA PHE A 93 9.07 -14.78 -3.76
C PHE A 93 10.10 -14.98 -2.66
N LEU A 94 9.80 -14.58 -1.42
CA LEU A 94 10.71 -14.79 -0.28
C LEU A 94 10.86 -16.28 0.07
N ASP A 95 9.79 -17.08 0.04
CA ASP A 95 9.82 -18.54 0.22
C ASP A 95 10.67 -19.24 -0.84
N ASP A 96 10.55 -18.81 -2.11
CA ASP A 96 11.35 -19.35 -3.22
C ASP A 96 12.84 -18.90 -3.16
N THR A 97 13.10 -17.71 -2.60
CA THR A 97 14.45 -17.12 -2.50
C THR A 97 15.25 -17.76 -1.37
N TYR A 98 14.63 -18.08 -0.24
CA TYR A 98 15.29 -18.60 0.96
C TYR A 98 14.88 -20.04 1.24
N PRO A 99 15.70 -21.06 0.85
CA PRO A 99 15.34 -22.48 0.94
C PRO A 99 15.05 -23.00 2.36
N ASP A 100 15.60 -22.32 3.36
CA ASP A 100 15.45 -22.66 4.78
C ASP A 100 14.34 -21.83 5.48
N PHE A 101 13.61 -21.00 4.73
CA PHE A 101 12.49 -20.20 5.21
C PHE A 101 11.15 -20.87 4.88
N THR A 102 10.25 -20.89 5.85
CA THR A 102 8.91 -21.47 5.67
C THR A 102 7.85 -20.53 6.27
N PRO A 103 7.25 -19.64 5.47
CA PRO A 103 6.17 -18.79 5.92
C PRO A 103 4.84 -19.51 5.99
N SER A 104 4.10 -19.31 7.07
CA SER A 104 2.71 -19.75 7.25
C SER A 104 1.83 -18.51 7.41
N VAL A 105 0.79 -18.35 6.58
CA VAL A 105 0.00 -17.14 6.56
C VAL A 105 -1.45 -17.39 6.94
N ARG A 106 -1.90 -16.69 7.98
CA ARG A 106 -3.31 -16.61 8.37
C ARG A 106 -3.91 -15.30 7.90
N TYR A 107 -4.73 -15.36 6.85
CA TYR A 107 -5.46 -14.20 6.35
C TYR A 107 -6.74 -13.93 7.14
N GLY A 108 -7.05 -12.66 7.40
CA GLY A 108 -8.28 -12.25 8.10
C GLY A 108 -8.48 -10.73 8.02
N SER A 109 -9.57 -10.20 8.62
CA SER A 109 -9.64 -8.76 8.80
C SER A 109 -8.65 -8.31 9.88
N GLY A 110 -8.04 -7.11 9.73
CA GLY A 110 -7.06 -6.63 10.70
C GLY A 110 -7.61 -6.59 12.12
N SER A 111 -8.85 -6.12 12.31
CA SER A 111 -9.51 -6.06 13.63
C SER A 111 -9.79 -7.45 14.22
N ASP A 112 -10.19 -8.44 13.39
CA ASP A 112 -10.41 -9.81 13.88
C ASP A 112 -9.09 -10.46 14.29
N LEU A 113 -8.00 -10.17 13.56
CA LEU A 113 -6.68 -10.68 13.90
C LEU A 113 -6.12 -10.06 15.19
N VAL A 114 -6.32 -8.75 15.41
CA VAL A 114 -6.01 -8.12 16.70
C VAL A 114 -6.76 -8.81 17.85
N ASN A 115 -8.07 -9.01 17.72
CA ASN A 115 -8.87 -9.73 18.72
C ASN A 115 -8.42 -11.18 18.89
N THR A 116 -7.96 -11.82 17.82
CA THR A 116 -7.44 -13.19 17.86
C THR A 116 -6.15 -13.26 18.67
N ILE A 117 -5.16 -12.41 18.36
CA ILE A 117 -3.89 -12.33 19.09
C ILE A 117 -4.13 -12.04 20.57
N ASP A 118 -5.04 -11.11 20.89
CA ASP A 118 -5.39 -10.78 22.27
C ASP A 118 -6.04 -11.98 23.00
N THR A 119 -6.95 -12.69 22.35
CA THR A 119 -7.62 -13.88 22.90
C THR A 119 -6.67 -15.05 23.09
N GLU A 120 -5.75 -15.29 22.15
CA GLU A 120 -4.70 -16.30 22.23
C GLU A 120 -3.73 -16.02 23.40
N GLY A 121 -3.58 -14.75 23.79
CA GLY A 121 -2.78 -14.32 24.91
C GLY A 121 -1.33 -14.77 24.79
N SER A 122 -0.75 -15.29 25.88
CA SER A 122 0.64 -15.80 25.88
C SER A 122 0.85 -17.09 25.06
N GLY A 123 -0.19 -17.62 24.46
CA GLY A 123 -0.16 -18.81 23.59
C GLY A 123 -0.30 -18.46 22.11
N SER A 124 -0.31 -17.19 21.73
CA SER A 124 -0.37 -16.82 20.31
C SER A 124 0.87 -17.34 19.56
N PRO A 125 0.66 -18.05 18.43
CA PRO A 125 1.76 -18.52 17.61
C PRO A 125 2.29 -17.47 16.65
N ALA A 126 1.61 -16.30 16.53
CA ALA A 126 1.96 -15.29 15.56
C ALA A 126 3.34 -14.66 15.85
N ASP A 127 4.21 -14.63 14.85
CA ASP A 127 5.47 -13.90 14.88
C ASP A 127 5.26 -12.44 14.43
N VAL A 128 4.53 -12.24 13.32
CA VAL A 128 4.29 -10.93 12.73
C VAL A 128 2.79 -10.70 12.54
N PHE A 129 2.34 -9.52 12.93
CA PHE A 129 1.05 -8.97 12.52
C PHE A 129 1.27 -7.97 11.40
N TYR A 130 0.67 -8.20 10.23
CA TYR A 130 0.78 -7.37 9.04
C TYR A 130 -0.61 -6.92 8.59
N THR A 131 -0.87 -5.63 8.47
CA THR A 131 -2.21 -5.13 8.21
C THR A 131 -2.25 -3.93 7.26
N VAL A 132 -3.42 -3.67 6.68
CA VAL A 132 -3.65 -2.53 5.77
C VAL A 132 -3.87 -1.20 6.50
N ASN A 133 -3.94 -1.17 7.83
CA ASN A 133 -4.39 0.01 8.56
C ASN A 133 -3.55 0.23 9.82
N ALA A 134 -2.93 1.40 9.93
CA ALA A 134 -2.15 1.80 11.11
C ALA A 134 -2.96 1.75 12.41
N GLY A 135 -4.27 2.02 12.37
CA GLY A 135 -5.13 1.91 13.55
C GLY A 135 -5.17 0.51 14.17
N ASN A 136 -5.07 -0.56 13.35
CA ASN A 136 -4.97 -1.91 13.90
C ASN A 136 -3.59 -2.19 14.53
N LEU A 137 -2.53 -1.56 13.99
CA LEU A 137 -1.18 -1.64 14.59
C LEU A 137 -1.15 -0.93 15.94
N GLY A 138 -1.71 0.28 16.00
CA GLY A 138 -1.86 1.05 17.24
C GLY A 138 -2.69 0.28 18.28
N ALA A 139 -3.83 -0.30 17.89
CA ALA A 139 -4.66 -1.08 18.80
C ALA A 139 -3.93 -2.31 19.38
N LEU A 140 -3.11 -3.00 18.55
CA LEU A 140 -2.30 -4.11 19.03
C LEU A 140 -1.20 -3.65 19.99
N ALA A 141 -0.55 -2.51 19.68
CA ALA A 141 0.47 -1.90 20.51
C ALA A 141 -0.10 -1.42 21.86
N ASP A 142 -1.25 -0.73 21.85
CA ASP A 142 -1.95 -0.28 23.06
C ASP A 142 -2.39 -1.42 23.97
N ALA A 143 -2.70 -2.58 23.38
CA ALA A 143 -2.96 -3.80 24.13
C ALA A 143 -1.70 -4.44 24.75
N GLY A 144 -0.51 -3.88 24.47
CA GLY A 144 0.78 -4.40 24.92
C GLY A 144 1.16 -5.72 24.26
N ARG A 145 0.69 -5.96 23.03
CA ARG A 145 0.86 -7.21 22.29
C ARG A 145 1.92 -7.14 21.19
N THR A 146 2.81 -6.16 21.27
CA THR A 146 3.91 -5.95 20.32
C THR A 146 5.26 -5.87 21.02
N GLN A 147 6.33 -6.16 20.28
CA GLN A 147 7.71 -5.94 20.70
C GLN A 147 8.26 -4.65 20.09
N THR A 148 9.30 -4.09 20.73
CA THR A 148 10.06 -2.98 20.15
C THR A 148 10.82 -3.43 18.90
N LEU A 149 10.67 -2.67 17.82
CA LEU A 149 11.40 -2.87 16.57
C LEU A 149 12.85 -2.40 16.71
N SER A 150 13.74 -3.02 15.96
CA SER A 150 15.15 -2.62 15.91
C SER A 150 15.30 -1.19 15.35
N THR A 151 16.36 -0.50 15.76
CA THR A 151 16.69 0.83 15.25
C THR A 151 16.85 0.83 13.73
N GLU A 152 17.42 -0.23 13.17
CA GLU A 152 17.62 -0.41 11.73
C GLU A 152 16.29 -0.40 10.94
N ILE A 153 15.22 -0.99 11.50
CA ILE A 153 13.88 -0.93 10.90
C ILE A 153 13.30 0.47 11.04
N GLN A 154 13.41 1.05 12.25
CA GLN A 154 12.83 2.35 12.54
C GLN A 154 13.44 3.46 11.66
N GLU A 155 14.75 3.45 11.45
CA GLU A 155 15.44 4.48 10.66
C GLU A 155 15.20 4.40 9.16
N THR A 156 14.58 3.31 8.64
CA THR A 156 14.30 3.14 7.21
C THR A 156 13.08 3.96 6.74
N VAL A 157 12.15 4.27 7.66
CA VAL A 157 10.88 4.93 7.35
C VAL A 157 10.76 6.23 8.15
N SER A 158 10.17 7.27 7.56
CA SER A 158 9.89 8.55 8.21
C SER A 158 9.15 8.40 9.55
N GLU A 159 9.43 9.30 10.50
CA GLU A 159 8.88 9.24 11.88
C GLU A 159 7.35 9.24 11.93
N GLU A 160 6.70 9.88 10.98
CA GLU A 160 5.25 9.98 10.87
C GLU A 160 4.57 8.64 10.52
N PHE A 161 5.31 7.67 9.95
CA PHE A 161 4.79 6.37 9.53
C PHE A 161 5.28 5.22 10.40
N ARG A 162 5.77 5.49 11.60
CA ARG A 162 6.27 4.47 12.52
C ARG A 162 6.13 4.86 13.98
N THR A 163 6.25 3.85 14.82
CA THR A 163 6.54 4.01 16.27
C THR A 163 7.71 3.10 16.61
N ASP A 164 8.04 3.00 17.90
CA ASP A 164 9.00 1.97 18.37
C ASP A 164 8.45 0.54 18.31
N GLN A 165 7.14 0.35 18.03
CA GLN A 165 6.44 -0.94 18.10
C GLN A 165 5.89 -1.43 16.76
N TRP A 166 5.77 -0.56 15.76
CA TRP A 166 5.33 -0.91 14.42
C TRP A 166 5.93 0.03 13.37
N VAL A 167 5.95 -0.42 12.12
CA VAL A 167 6.44 0.34 10.98
C VAL A 167 5.49 0.23 9.81
N GLY A 168 5.28 1.34 9.09
CA GLY A 168 4.62 1.37 7.80
C GLY A 168 5.45 0.66 6.74
N THR A 169 4.80 -0.02 5.80
CA THR A 169 5.46 -0.75 4.69
C THR A 169 5.02 -0.23 3.33
N SER A 170 3.82 0.32 3.21
CA SER A 170 3.32 0.98 2.01
C SER A 170 2.24 1.99 2.38
N GLY A 171 2.05 2.99 1.55
CA GLY A 171 1.17 4.12 1.83
C GLY A 171 -0.01 4.26 0.87
N ARG A 172 -1.05 4.96 1.34
CA ARG A 172 -2.26 5.23 0.58
C ARG A 172 -2.72 6.66 0.82
N ALA A 173 -2.65 7.47 -0.23
CA ALA A 173 -3.14 8.83 -0.22
C ALA A 173 -4.65 8.86 -0.55
N ARG A 174 -5.42 9.66 0.17
CA ARG A 174 -6.75 10.10 -0.24
C ARG A 174 -6.61 11.11 -1.35
N THR A 175 -7.49 11.05 -2.35
CA THR A 175 -7.38 11.87 -3.56
C THR A 175 -8.74 12.21 -4.14
N VAL A 176 -8.74 13.16 -5.07
CA VAL A 176 -9.87 13.54 -5.90
C VAL A 176 -9.58 13.17 -7.35
N PRO A 177 -9.97 11.97 -7.82
CA PRO A 177 -9.98 11.68 -9.24
C PRO A 177 -10.92 12.61 -9.98
N PHE A 178 -10.55 13.03 -11.20
CA PHE A 178 -11.39 13.88 -12.04
C PHE A 178 -11.29 13.49 -13.53
N ASN A 179 -12.35 13.83 -14.29
CA ASN A 179 -12.43 13.57 -15.71
C ASN A 179 -11.72 14.69 -16.51
N THR A 180 -10.63 14.35 -17.16
CA THR A 180 -9.80 15.31 -17.93
C THR A 180 -10.47 15.83 -19.21
N ASN A 181 -11.59 15.24 -19.67
CA ASN A 181 -12.39 15.79 -20.74
C ASN A 181 -13.33 16.91 -20.27
N ALA A 182 -13.63 16.98 -18.97
CA ALA A 182 -14.55 17.96 -18.37
C ALA A 182 -13.80 19.07 -17.63
N TYR A 183 -12.75 18.72 -16.90
CA TYR A 183 -12.01 19.63 -16.02
C TYR A 183 -10.49 19.54 -16.24
N SER A 184 -9.77 20.60 -15.96
CA SER A 184 -8.34 20.61 -15.71
C SER A 184 -8.08 20.54 -14.20
N GLU A 185 -6.89 20.09 -13.79
CA GLU A 185 -6.51 20.00 -12.38
C GLU A 185 -6.74 21.33 -11.62
N SER A 186 -6.42 22.47 -12.25
CA SER A 186 -6.58 23.81 -11.65
C SER A 186 -8.03 24.23 -11.38
N GLU A 187 -9.01 23.50 -11.90
CA GLU A 187 -10.44 23.72 -11.67
C GLU A 187 -10.99 22.82 -10.54
N ILE A 188 -10.19 21.83 -10.08
CA ILE A 188 -10.55 20.99 -8.94
C ILE A 188 -10.22 21.73 -7.65
N PRO A 189 -11.16 21.81 -6.68
CA PRO A 189 -10.90 22.46 -5.41
C PRO A 189 -9.74 21.81 -4.65
N THR A 190 -8.84 22.63 -4.11
CA THR A 190 -7.73 22.20 -3.24
C THR A 190 -8.10 22.21 -1.75
N ASP A 191 -9.32 22.60 -1.42
CA ASP A 191 -9.92 22.58 -0.08
C ASP A 191 -11.10 21.62 -0.10
N ILE A 192 -11.04 20.58 0.73
CA ILE A 192 -12.10 19.56 0.80
C ILE A 192 -13.46 20.17 1.18
N MET A 193 -13.46 21.25 1.96
CA MET A 193 -14.68 21.92 2.39
C MET A 193 -15.41 22.65 1.25
N ALA A 194 -14.76 22.88 0.12
CA ALA A 194 -15.36 23.54 -1.03
C ALA A 194 -16.21 22.60 -1.94
N PHE A 195 -16.17 21.30 -1.75
CA PHE A 195 -16.85 20.33 -2.63
C PHE A 195 -18.39 20.37 -2.60
N PRO A 196 -19.08 20.77 -1.53
CA PRO A 196 -20.52 21.00 -1.61
C PRO A 196 -20.95 22.02 -2.68
N ASP A 197 -20.08 22.96 -3.03
CA ASP A 197 -20.32 24.00 -4.05
C ASP A 197 -19.69 23.65 -5.42
N PHE A 198 -19.12 22.47 -5.60
CA PHE A 198 -18.55 22.00 -6.87
C PHE A 198 -19.66 21.77 -7.89
N GLU A 199 -19.55 22.38 -9.09
CA GLU A 199 -20.61 22.35 -10.11
C GLU A 199 -20.67 21.04 -10.91
N GLY A 200 -19.70 20.10 -10.72
CA GLY A 200 -19.65 18.81 -11.43
C GLY A 200 -20.38 17.68 -10.71
N ASP A 201 -20.62 16.60 -11.44
CA ASP A 201 -21.20 15.37 -10.91
C ASP A 201 -20.16 14.61 -10.05
N LEU A 202 -20.46 14.49 -8.74
CA LEU A 202 -19.58 13.85 -7.76
C LEU A 202 -19.96 12.39 -7.50
N GLY A 203 -18.95 11.57 -7.18
CA GLY A 203 -19.14 10.18 -6.74
C GLY A 203 -18.30 9.79 -5.51
N TRP A 204 -18.82 8.88 -4.72
CA TRP A 204 -18.15 8.35 -3.53
C TRP A 204 -18.61 6.92 -3.19
N ALA A 205 -17.95 6.27 -2.22
CA ALA A 205 -18.33 4.94 -1.75
C ALA A 205 -18.53 4.92 -0.22
N PRO A 206 -19.67 5.42 0.31
CA PRO A 206 -19.87 5.70 1.74
C PRO A 206 -19.87 4.44 2.63
N THR A 207 -20.18 3.26 2.07
CA THR A 207 -20.12 1.98 2.79
C THR A 207 -18.69 1.41 2.87
N TYR A 208 -17.73 2.02 2.14
CA TYR A 208 -16.37 1.52 2.04
C TYR A 208 -15.47 2.06 3.15
N GLY A 209 -14.61 1.21 3.70
CA GLY A 209 -13.82 1.55 4.89
C GLY A 209 -12.91 2.78 4.72
N SER A 210 -12.34 3.01 3.53
CA SER A 210 -11.51 4.20 3.27
C SER A 210 -12.34 5.49 3.21
N CYS A 211 -13.57 5.45 2.72
CA CYS A 211 -14.48 6.59 2.76
C CYS A 211 -14.91 6.91 4.21
N GLN A 212 -15.13 5.88 5.03
CA GLN A 212 -15.42 6.07 6.45
C GLN A 212 -14.22 6.63 7.21
N ALA A 213 -13.00 6.20 6.88
CA ALA A 213 -11.77 6.77 7.43
C ALA A 213 -11.59 8.24 7.02
N PHE A 214 -11.84 8.58 5.77
CA PHE A 214 -11.88 9.95 5.27
C PHE A 214 -12.89 10.81 6.03
N SER A 215 -14.13 10.35 6.18
CA SER A 215 -15.15 11.07 6.95
C SER A 215 -14.79 11.16 8.45
N THR A 216 -13.98 10.22 8.97
CA THR A 216 -13.43 10.29 10.33
C THR A 216 -12.37 11.39 10.42
N ALA A 217 -11.51 11.52 9.41
CA ALA A 217 -10.56 12.62 9.33
C ALA A 217 -11.26 13.98 9.26
N MET A 218 -12.34 14.10 8.49
CA MET A 218 -13.17 15.32 8.49
C MET A 218 -13.60 15.71 9.92
N ARG A 219 -14.05 14.74 10.73
CA ARG A 219 -14.44 14.99 12.12
C ARG A 219 -13.29 15.38 13.02
N ILE A 220 -12.08 14.87 12.76
CA ILE A 220 -10.87 15.21 13.52
C ILE A 220 -10.43 16.64 13.22
N PHE A 221 -10.38 17.02 11.95
CA PHE A 221 -9.86 18.31 11.52
C PHE A 221 -10.90 19.44 11.64
N GLU A 222 -12.11 19.20 11.15
CA GLU A 222 -13.14 20.24 11.03
C GLU A 222 -14.13 20.23 12.20
N GLY A 223 -14.19 19.12 12.94
CA GLY A 223 -15.17 18.90 13.98
C GLY A 223 -16.49 18.34 13.46
N GLU A 224 -17.34 17.88 14.38
CA GLU A 224 -18.58 17.17 14.04
C GLU A 224 -19.59 18.03 13.30
N ASP A 225 -19.77 19.29 13.73
CA ASP A 225 -20.78 20.19 13.15
C ASP A 225 -20.42 20.54 11.68
N ALA A 226 -19.17 20.92 11.42
CA ALA A 226 -18.73 21.25 10.06
C ALA A 226 -18.73 20.01 9.15
N THR A 227 -18.36 18.83 9.68
CA THR A 227 -18.47 17.58 8.95
C THR A 227 -19.92 17.25 8.59
N ARG A 228 -20.84 17.47 9.51
CA ARG A 228 -22.29 17.30 9.26
C ARG A 228 -22.75 18.20 8.14
N GLU A 229 -22.41 19.49 8.19
CA GLU A 229 -22.77 20.48 7.16
C GLU A 229 -22.19 20.08 5.79
N TRP A 230 -20.95 19.60 5.76
CA TRP A 230 -20.31 19.11 4.53
C TRP A 230 -21.03 17.88 3.95
N LEU A 231 -21.33 16.88 4.80
CA LEU A 231 -22.04 15.66 4.39
C LEU A 231 -23.44 15.98 3.84
N GLU A 232 -24.20 16.83 4.53
CA GLU A 232 -25.51 17.32 4.06
C GLU A 232 -25.35 18.07 2.73
N GLY A 233 -24.35 18.93 2.60
CA GLY A 233 -24.08 19.72 1.40
C GLY A 233 -23.77 18.86 0.17
N VAL A 234 -22.90 17.84 0.27
CA VAL A 234 -22.61 16.96 -0.87
C VAL A 234 -23.80 16.05 -1.23
N VAL A 235 -24.61 15.67 -0.23
CA VAL A 235 -25.88 14.92 -0.48
C VAL A 235 -26.89 15.81 -1.19
N ASP A 236 -27.06 17.06 -0.77
CA ASP A 236 -27.95 18.04 -1.41
C ASP A 236 -27.47 18.41 -2.83
N ALA A 237 -26.16 18.43 -3.06
CA ALA A 237 -25.56 18.59 -4.39
C ALA A 237 -25.75 17.36 -5.29
N GLY A 238 -26.22 16.22 -4.74
CA GLY A 238 -26.58 15.04 -5.52
C GLY A 238 -25.43 14.05 -5.74
N ILE A 239 -24.45 13.98 -4.81
CA ILE A 239 -23.35 13.01 -4.89
C ILE A 239 -23.85 11.58 -5.09
N THR A 240 -23.29 10.86 -6.08
CA THR A 240 -23.72 9.51 -6.43
C THR A 240 -22.96 8.45 -5.61
N PRO A 241 -23.67 7.56 -4.86
CA PRO A 241 -23.05 6.50 -4.11
C PRO A 241 -22.74 5.28 -4.98
N TYR A 242 -21.55 4.70 -4.79
CA TYR A 242 -21.09 3.44 -5.40
C TYR A 242 -20.77 2.40 -4.31
N ALA A 243 -20.67 1.12 -4.70
CA ALA A 243 -20.38 0.04 -3.78
C ALA A 243 -18.91 0.04 -3.29
N ASP A 244 -17.98 0.49 -4.14
CA ASP A 244 -16.56 0.63 -3.84
C ASP A 244 -15.92 1.78 -4.62
N GLU A 245 -14.70 2.16 -4.22
CA GLU A 245 -13.99 3.31 -4.81
C GLU A 245 -13.43 3.01 -6.22
N PHE A 246 -13.23 1.75 -6.59
CA PHE A 246 -12.83 1.41 -7.95
C PHE A 246 -13.95 1.70 -8.96
N GLN A 247 -15.22 1.45 -8.57
CA GLN A 247 -16.36 1.82 -9.39
C GLN A 247 -16.50 3.35 -9.54
N VAL A 248 -16.17 4.12 -8.52
CA VAL A 248 -16.11 5.60 -8.62
C VAL A 248 -15.08 6.01 -9.67
N ALA A 249 -13.85 5.50 -9.59
CA ALA A 249 -12.78 5.80 -10.56
C ALA A 249 -13.18 5.37 -11.98
N GLN A 250 -13.81 4.21 -12.15
CA GLN A 250 -14.31 3.75 -13.45
C GLN A 250 -15.42 4.66 -14.01
N ALA A 251 -16.35 5.10 -13.18
CA ALA A 251 -17.43 6.00 -13.60
C ALA A 251 -16.89 7.36 -14.08
N ILE A 252 -15.85 7.88 -13.42
CA ILE A 252 -15.14 9.09 -13.85
C ILE A 252 -14.45 8.85 -15.20
N ALA A 253 -13.70 7.76 -15.34
CA ALA A 253 -13.03 7.40 -16.58
C ALA A 253 -13.99 7.19 -17.76
N ASN A 254 -15.22 6.75 -17.48
CA ASN A 254 -16.29 6.56 -18.49
C ASN A 254 -17.04 7.86 -18.81
N GLY A 255 -16.81 8.96 -18.07
CA GLY A 255 -17.52 10.23 -18.22
C GLY A 255 -18.94 10.23 -17.65
N GLU A 256 -19.22 9.34 -16.69
CA GLU A 256 -20.46 9.28 -15.94
C GLU A 256 -20.44 10.21 -14.73
N LEU A 257 -19.25 10.55 -14.26
CA LEU A 257 -18.96 11.50 -13.18
C LEU A 257 -17.86 12.46 -13.64
N ASP A 258 -17.84 13.64 -13.04
CA ASP A 258 -16.82 14.66 -13.27
C ASP A 258 -15.66 14.53 -12.28
N ALA A 259 -15.94 14.24 -11.01
CA ALA A 259 -14.96 13.99 -9.97
C ALA A 259 -15.49 13.06 -8.87
N GLY A 260 -14.64 12.73 -7.89
CA GLY A 260 -15.06 11.87 -6.79
C GLY A 260 -14.01 11.75 -5.70
N PHE A 261 -14.27 10.90 -4.73
CA PHE A 261 -13.38 10.71 -3.57
C PHE A 261 -12.93 9.26 -3.49
N THR A 262 -11.63 9.00 -3.80
CA THR A 262 -11.06 7.66 -3.76
C THR A 262 -9.64 7.67 -3.18
N ASN A 263 -9.09 6.50 -2.91
CA ASN A 263 -7.64 6.37 -2.76
C ASN A 263 -6.98 6.34 -4.15
N HIS A 264 -5.76 6.89 -4.23
CA HIS A 264 -4.99 7.05 -5.48
C HIS A 264 -4.82 5.77 -6.30
N TYR A 265 -4.60 4.62 -5.66
CA TYR A 265 -4.34 3.35 -6.35
C TYR A 265 -5.53 2.84 -7.19
N TYR A 266 -6.76 3.29 -6.94
CA TYR A 266 -7.89 2.95 -7.80
C TYR A 266 -7.81 3.65 -9.16
N ILE A 267 -7.28 4.87 -9.19
CA ILE A 267 -7.02 5.62 -10.41
C ILE A 267 -5.93 4.90 -11.20
N GLN A 268 -4.82 4.53 -10.55
CA GLN A 268 -3.74 3.79 -11.18
C GLN A 268 -4.18 2.45 -11.76
N ARG A 269 -5.08 1.71 -11.06
CA ARG A 269 -5.68 0.47 -11.59
C ARG A 269 -6.53 0.69 -12.84
N VAL A 270 -7.25 1.81 -12.92
CA VAL A 270 -8.00 2.18 -14.14
C VAL A 270 -7.02 2.47 -15.27
N LEU A 271 -5.95 3.23 -15.01
CA LEU A 271 -4.93 3.59 -16.00
C LEU A 271 -4.11 2.38 -16.45
N ASP A 272 -3.81 1.43 -15.57
CA ASP A 272 -3.15 0.17 -15.93
C ASP A 272 -3.99 -0.63 -16.93
N GLY A 273 -5.29 -0.78 -16.68
CA GLY A 273 -6.23 -1.43 -17.60
C GLY A 273 -6.56 -0.63 -18.87
N SER A 274 -6.43 0.70 -18.81
CA SER A 274 -6.81 1.63 -19.87
C SER A 274 -5.91 2.88 -19.84
N PRO A 275 -4.69 2.83 -20.39
CA PRO A 275 -3.70 3.92 -20.27
C PRO A 275 -4.12 5.26 -20.91
N SER A 276 -5.17 5.27 -21.71
CA SER A 276 -5.72 6.50 -22.33
C SER A 276 -7.06 6.92 -21.72
N ALA A 277 -7.45 6.36 -20.59
CA ALA A 277 -8.66 6.78 -19.90
C ALA A 277 -8.56 8.26 -19.49
N PRO A 278 -9.63 9.04 -19.67
CA PRO A 278 -9.61 10.47 -19.36
C PRO A 278 -9.81 10.69 -17.85
N ILE A 279 -8.89 10.21 -17.04
CA ILE A 279 -8.90 10.34 -15.59
C ILE A 279 -7.51 10.72 -15.10
N GLU A 280 -7.43 11.70 -14.21
CA GLU A 280 -6.22 12.10 -13.50
C GLU A 280 -6.50 12.24 -12.00
N THR A 281 -5.43 12.43 -11.23
CA THR A 281 -5.44 12.54 -9.78
C THR A 281 -5.19 13.99 -9.37
N ALA A 282 -6.10 14.58 -8.59
CA ALA A 282 -5.87 15.82 -7.88
C ALA A 282 -5.76 15.55 -6.37
N PHE A 283 -5.10 16.45 -5.65
CA PHE A 283 -4.96 16.42 -4.20
C PHE A 283 -5.53 17.69 -3.60
N THR A 284 -6.14 17.57 -2.41
CA THR A 284 -6.39 18.72 -1.56
C THR A 284 -5.14 19.04 -0.73
N SER A 285 -5.15 20.10 0.05
CA SER A 285 -3.96 20.61 0.73
C SER A 285 -4.19 20.72 2.23
N GLY A 286 -3.44 19.94 3.03
CA GLY A 286 -3.40 20.05 4.48
C GLY A 286 -4.73 19.73 5.19
N ASP A 287 -5.65 19.04 4.56
CA ASP A 287 -6.99 18.74 5.07
C ASP A 287 -7.35 17.25 5.01
N ALA A 288 -8.59 16.91 5.37
CA ALA A 288 -9.06 15.53 5.38
C ALA A 288 -9.05 14.83 4.01
N GLY A 289 -9.08 15.58 2.91
CA GLY A 289 -8.98 15.05 1.55
C GLY A 289 -7.56 14.67 1.13
N ALA A 290 -6.54 15.09 1.92
CA ALA A 290 -5.13 14.80 1.70
C ALA A 290 -4.57 13.80 2.74
N ILE A 291 -5.42 13.08 3.49
CA ILE A 291 -4.93 12.11 4.48
C ILE A 291 -4.13 10.99 3.83
N PHE A 292 -3.09 10.59 4.56
CA PHE A 292 -2.25 9.47 4.18
C PHE A 292 -2.32 8.38 5.25
N ASN A 293 -2.61 7.16 4.86
CA ASN A 293 -2.66 6.02 5.77
C ASN A 293 -1.69 4.94 5.29
N VAL A 294 -1.17 4.14 6.22
CA VAL A 294 -0.18 3.12 5.90
C VAL A 294 -0.69 1.71 6.18
N ALA A 295 -0.28 0.79 5.32
CA ALA A 295 -0.16 -0.60 5.69
C ALA A 295 1.14 -0.78 6.44
N GLY A 296 1.20 -1.70 7.39
CA GLY A 296 2.41 -1.85 8.18
C GLY A 296 2.44 -3.15 8.98
N ALA A 297 3.57 -3.38 9.63
CA ALA A 297 3.85 -4.61 10.36
C ALA A 297 4.40 -4.34 11.76
N ALA A 298 4.12 -5.29 12.66
CA ALA A 298 4.62 -5.33 14.02
C ALA A 298 5.06 -6.75 14.39
N VAL A 299 6.07 -6.87 15.24
CA VAL A 299 6.44 -8.14 15.87
C VAL A 299 5.51 -8.38 17.06
N VAL A 300 4.87 -9.54 17.12
CA VAL A 300 3.96 -9.89 18.22
C VAL A 300 4.77 -10.14 19.50
N ASP A 301 4.25 -9.75 20.67
CA ASP A 301 4.93 -9.85 21.98
C ASP A 301 5.37 -11.27 22.33
N THR A 302 4.63 -12.26 21.86
CA THR A 302 4.87 -13.70 22.09
C THR A 302 5.57 -14.40 20.93
N ALA A 303 6.06 -13.66 19.93
CA ALA A 303 6.70 -14.23 18.74
C ALA A 303 7.71 -15.31 19.11
N PRO A 304 7.54 -16.55 18.64
CA PRO A 304 8.50 -17.66 18.86
C PRO A 304 9.88 -17.34 18.27
N ASN A 305 9.92 -16.64 17.13
CA ASN A 305 11.15 -16.28 16.42
C ASN A 305 11.26 -14.76 16.19
N PRO A 306 11.47 -13.95 17.25
CA PRO A 306 11.43 -12.49 17.13
C PRO A 306 12.53 -11.93 16.23
N GLU A 307 13.68 -12.56 16.12
CA GLU A 307 14.77 -12.15 15.22
C GLU A 307 14.36 -12.36 13.75
N LEU A 308 13.81 -13.53 13.41
CA LEU A 308 13.27 -13.82 12.08
C LEU A 308 12.13 -12.86 11.73
N ALA A 309 11.23 -12.55 12.69
CA ALA A 309 10.16 -11.58 12.51
C ALA A 309 10.69 -10.18 12.16
N GLN A 310 11.76 -9.72 12.84
CA GLN A 310 12.43 -8.45 12.52
C GLN A 310 13.08 -8.51 11.12
N HIS A 311 13.76 -9.60 10.76
CA HIS A 311 14.35 -9.78 9.43
C HIS A 311 13.26 -9.76 8.35
N PHE A 312 12.13 -10.44 8.56
CA PHE A 312 11.01 -10.41 7.62
C PHE A 312 10.46 -8.98 7.42
N ILE A 313 10.29 -8.20 8.49
CA ILE A 313 9.87 -6.80 8.36
C ILE A 313 10.89 -5.97 7.57
N ARG A 314 12.21 -6.20 7.74
CA ARG A 314 13.23 -5.54 6.92
C ARG A 314 13.09 -5.90 5.44
N HIS A 315 12.71 -7.14 5.11
CA HIS A 315 12.46 -7.55 3.72
C HIS A 315 11.24 -6.84 3.12
N LEU A 316 10.21 -6.52 3.92
CA LEU A 316 9.10 -5.67 3.46
C LEU A 316 9.53 -4.23 3.14
N LEU A 317 10.68 -3.80 3.66
CA LEU A 317 11.28 -2.48 3.43
C LEU A 317 12.46 -2.51 2.44
N SER A 318 12.73 -3.65 1.80
CA SER A 318 13.74 -3.77 0.75
C SER A 318 13.35 -3.00 -0.51
N ALA A 319 14.34 -2.68 -1.34
CA ALA A 319 14.12 -2.02 -2.62
C ALA A 319 13.10 -2.76 -3.50
N GLU A 320 13.22 -4.09 -3.56
CA GLU A 320 12.34 -4.96 -4.35
C GLU A 320 10.90 -4.99 -3.80
N ALA A 321 10.73 -5.06 -2.48
CA ALA A 321 9.41 -5.07 -1.88
C ALA A 321 8.71 -3.71 -2.02
N GLN A 322 9.44 -2.62 -1.89
CA GLN A 322 8.91 -1.27 -2.08
C GLN A 322 8.54 -1.00 -3.54
N GLU A 323 9.36 -1.50 -4.49
CA GLU A 323 9.01 -1.47 -5.92
C GLU A 323 7.77 -2.33 -6.21
N TYR A 324 7.65 -3.51 -5.58
CA TYR A 324 6.47 -4.36 -5.69
C TYR A 324 5.20 -3.63 -5.22
N PHE A 325 5.24 -2.93 -4.09
CA PHE A 325 4.09 -2.15 -3.64
C PHE A 325 3.74 -1.02 -4.62
N ALA A 326 4.72 -0.36 -5.20
CA ALA A 326 4.47 0.68 -6.18
C ALA A 326 3.88 0.12 -7.49
N VAL A 327 4.40 -0.99 -8.02
CA VAL A 327 4.06 -1.48 -9.37
C VAL A 327 2.88 -2.44 -9.37
N GLU A 328 2.80 -3.37 -8.39
CA GLU A 328 1.77 -4.42 -8.38
C GLU A 328 0.53 -4.01 -7.58
N THR A 329 0.70 -3.26 -6.49
CA THR A 329 -0.43 -2.81 -5.68
C THR A 329 -0.81 -1.35 -5.90
N PHE A 330 0.04 -0.59 -6.61
CA PHE A 330 -0.09 0.84 -6.86
C PHE A 330 -0.11 1.68 -5.57
N GLU A 331 0.42 1.15 -4.48
CA GLU A 331 0.56 1.86 -3.21
C GLU A 331 1.85 2.70 -3.23
N TYR A 332 1.88 3.74 -2.41
CA TYR A 332 3.10 4.52 -2.23
C TYR A 332 4.17 3.69 -1.54
N PRO A 333 5.40 3.64 -2.07
CA PRO A 333 6.55 3.17 -1.31
C PRO A 333 6.83 4.14 -0.15
N LEU A 334 7.37 3.63 0.96
CA LEU A 334 7.70 4.44 2.14
C LEU A 334 9.20 4.64 2.34
N ILE A 335 10.04 4.12 1.43
CA ILE A 335 11.46 4.47 1.39
C ILE A 335 11.70 5.52 0.31
N PRO A 336 12.49 6.57 0.59
CA PRO A 336 12.63 7.71 -0.31
C PRO A 336 13.27 7.39 -1.66
N GLU A 337 14.01 6.29 -1.75
CA GLU A 337 14.74 5.87 -2.94
C GLU A 337 13.86 5.15 -3.97
N VAL A 338 12.59 4.89 -3.66
CA VAL A 338 11.64 4.26 -4.57
C VAL A 338 10.52 5.24 -4.92
N GLU A 339 10.43 5.57 -6.19
CA GLU A 339 9.42 6.49 -6.72
C GLU A 339 8.03 5.82 -6.79
N PRO A 340 6.91 6.53 -6.57
CA PRO A 340 5.58 6.04 -6.85
C PRO A 340 5.37 5.80 -8.36
N VAL A 341 4.28 5.15 -8.75
CA VAL A 341 3.96 4.92 -10.17
C VAL A 341 3.23 6.12 -10.80
N GLY A 342 3.33 6.23 -12.12
CA GLY A 342 2.69 7.30 -12.89
C GLY A 342 3.31 8.67 -12.60
N ASP A 343 2.49 9.71 -12.75
CA ASP A 343 2.87 11.09 -12.48
C ASP A 343 2.50 11.54 -11.05
N LEU A 344 2.41 10.58 -10.11
CA LEU A 344 2.11 10.89 -8.71
C LEU A 344 3.28 11.61 -8.05
N PRO A 345 3.03 12.63 -7.22
CA PRO A 345 4.07 13.24 -6.39
C PRO A 345 4.63 12.22 -5.40
N THR A 346 5.84 12.40 -4.94
CA THR A 346 6.41 11.62 -3.83
C THR A 346 5.68 11.93 -2.52
N VAL A 347 5.84 11.07 -1.51
CA VAL A 347 5.19 11.30 -0.20
C VAL A 347 5.59 12.64 0.41
N ASP A 348 6.86 13.04 0.26
CA ASP A 348 7.39 14.30 0.79
C ASP A 348 6.84 15.55 0.05
N GLU A 349 6.28 15.38 -1.15
CA GLU A 349 5.65 16.46 -1.92
C GLU A 349 4.15 16.59 -1.62
N LEU A 350 3.55 15.61 -0.93
CA LEU A 350 2.16 15.68 -0.50
C LEU A 350 2.03 16.60 0.72
N ASP A 351 1.04 17.49 0.71
CA ASP A 351 0.69 18.31 1.87
C ASP A 351 -0.25 17.52 2.81
N VAL A 352 0.35 16.51 3.48
CA VAL A 352 -0.38 15.62 4.40
C VAL A 352 -0.56 16.31 5.74
N PRO A 353 -1.78 16.38 6.29
CA PRO A 353 -2.00 16.97 7.60
C PRO A 353 -1.36 16.11 8.71
N GLU A 354 -0.73 16.79 9.69
CA GLU A 354 -0.16 16.12 10.86
C GLU A 354 -1.26 15.66 11.83
N PHE A 355 -1.36 14.36 12.08
CA PHE A 355 -2.26 13.78 13.09
C PHE A 355 -1.87 12.33 13.40
N ASP A 356 -2.43 11.79 14.49
CA ASP A 356 -2.28 10.37 14.79
C ASP A 356 -3.15 9.53 13.85
N ILE A 357 -2.52 8.89 12.86
CA ILE A 357 -3.20 8.04 11.87
C ILE A 357 -3.96 6.84 12.50
N ALA A 358 -3.62 6.45 13.73
CA ALA A 358 -4.35 5.41 14.45
C ALA A 358 -5.79 5.84 14.80
N GLU A 359 -6.06 7.15 14.94
CA GLU A 359 -7.39 7.69 15.21
C GLU A 359 -8.40 7.43 14.07
N LEU A 360 -7.92 7.19 12.84
CA LEU A 360 -8.78 6.82 11.70
C LEU A 360 -9.53 5.50 11.89
N SER A 361 -9.12 4.66 12.84
CA SER A 361 -9.84 3.42 13.19
C SER A 361 -11.12 3.66 14.00
N ASN A 362 -11.29 4.83 14.62
CA ASN A 362 -12.44 5.16 15.43
C ASN A 362 -13.65 5.63 14.59
N VAL A 363 -14.11 4.74 13.70
CA VAL A 363 -15.14 5.03 12.70
C VAL A 363 -16.57 5.06 13.25
N ARG A 364 -16.81 4.55 14.46
CA ARG A 364 -18.18 4.34 14.96
C ARG A 364 -19.01 5.64 15.01
N ALA A 365 -18.46 6.68 15.60
CA ALA A 365 -19.16 7.97 15.69
C ALA A 365 -19.36 8.61 14.31
N THR A 366 -18.44 8.36 13.37
CA THR A 366 -18.57 8.80 11.97
C THR A 366 -19.71 8.09 11.26
N ILE A 367 -19.81 6.77 11.43
CA ILE A 367 -20.90 5.96 10.86
C ILE A 367 -22.26 6.43 11.42
N ASP A 368 -22.34 6.71 12.71
CA ASP A 368 -23.56 7.23 13.34
C ASP A 368 -23.92 8.61 12.76
N LEU A 369 -22.94 9.52 12.61
CA LEU A 369 -23.12 10.82 11.98
C LEU A 369 -23.60 10.71 10.52
N MET A 370 -22.97 9.84 9.71
CA MET A 370 -23.37 9.62 8.31
C MET A 370 -24.82 9.12 8.22
N ARG A 371 -25.24 8.23 9.11
CA ARG A 371 -26.62 7.72 9.16
C ARG A 371 -27.62 8.80 9.58
N ASP A 372 -27.25 9.66 10.52
CA ASP A 372 -28.09 10.77 10.98
C ASP A 372 -28.44 11.75 9.85
N VAL A 373 -27.53 11.93 8.89
CA VAL A 373 -27.75 12.77 7.69
C VAL A 373 -28.27 11.96 6.49
N GLY A 374 -28.71 10.72 6.71
CA GLY A 374 -29.38 9.89 5.70
C GLY A 374 -28.48 9.13 4.75
N ILE A 375 -27.17 9.04 5.02
CA ILE A 375 -26.22 8.29 4.21
C ILE A 375 -26.25 6.82 4.64
N SER A 376 -26.38 5.91 3.66
CA SER A 376 -26.28 4.47 3.89
C SER A 376 -24.81 4.08 4.11
N THR A 377 -24.51 3.40 5.22
CA THR A 377 -23.14 3.00 5.61
C THR A 377 -23.05 1.51 5.92
#